data_104df3e310596e21da36756af68f7a68
#
_entry.id   104df3e310596e21da36756af68f7a68
#
_cell.length_a   1.000
_cell.length_b   1.000
_cell.length_c   1.000
_cell.angle_alpha   90.00
_cell.angle_beta   90.00
_cell.angle_gamma   90.00
#
_symmetry.space_group_name_H-M   'P 1'
#
loop_
_entity.id
_entity.type
_entity.pdbx_description
1 polymer ?
#
loop_
_entity_poly.entity_id
_entity_poly.type
_entity_poly.pdbx_seq_one_letter_code
_entity_poly.pdbx_strand_id
1 'polypeptide(L)'
;MQSKTMNTIQLQKSDIELFRATTILVVGDVMLDRYWFGDTQRISPEAPVPIVQINRVDERLGGAANVARNAASLGAKVALLGLVGDDESGRQVGHLLNQDGIDSLLQIDSSVPTIVKLRVVARQQQLIRLDFEQEPDQQVLAAKLASFEEVLPRVQAVIFSDYGKGALKHISQMIELARLAGKIVLVDPKGSDYSKYRRANIITPNRSELRQVIGRWQNEDDLARKVEDLRVALAVEAILLTRSEEGMSLFEQGGVTHVLAQAREVFDVSGAGDTVISTLAVALASGWDAHRAMALANRAGGLVVGKLGTATVSWEELL
;
A
#
# COMPACT_ATOMS: atom_id res chain seq x y z
N MET A 1 -13.94 13.74 23.59
CA MET A 1 -12.78 12.82 23.53
C MET A 1 -11.49 13.63 23.65
N GLN A 2 -10.50 13.19 24.45
CA GLN A 2 -9.23 13.92 24.57
C GLN A 2 -8.36 13.57 23.34
N SER A 3 -8.05 14.55 22.51
CA SER A 3 -7.08 14.41 21.43
C SER A 3 -5.66 14.56 22.00
N LYS A 4 -4.79 13.57 21.78
CA LYS A 4 -3.37 13.62 22.14
C LYS A 4 -2.55 13.90 20.90
N THR A 5 -1.63 14.87 20.96
CA THR A 5 -0.65 15.11 19.91
C THR A 5 0.67 14.44 20.30
N MET A 6 1.26 13.67 19.41
CA MET A 6 2.54 12.98 19.67
C MET A 6 3.72 13.75 19.07
N ASN A 7 4.87 13.67 19.74
CA ASN A 7 6.14 14.24 19.30
C ASN A 7 6.87 13.31 18.31
N THR A 8 7.85 13.87 17.61
CA THR A 8 8.73 13.17 16.65
C THR A 8 9.42 11.98 17.30
N ILE A 9 9.37 10.82 16.62
CA ILE A 9 10.09 9.61 17.02
C ILE A 9 11.42 9.56 16.30
N GLN A 10 12.49 9.19 17.05
CA GLN A 10 13.78 8.81 16.49
C GLN A 10 13.91 7.29 16.46
N LEU A 11 14.28 6.74 15.30
CA LEU A 11 14.64 5.34 15.13
C LEU A 11 16.01 5.10 15.81
N GLN A 12 16.17 3.96 16.48
CA GLN A 12 17.43 3.53 17.08
C GLN A 12 18.02 2.35 16.28
N LYS A 13 19.33 2.14 16.36
CA LYS A 13 19.97 0.99 15.69
C LYS A 13 19.39 -0.36 16.13
N SER A 14 19.00 -0.49 17.40
CA SER A 14 18.32 -1.68 17.93
C SER A 14 16.97 -1.96 17.26
N ASP A 15 16.25 -0.91 16.85
CA ASP A 15 14.97 -1.07 16.16
C ASP A 15 15.14 -1.73 14.77
N ILE A 16 16.28 -1.42 14.11
CA ILE A 16 16.62 -1.97 12.79
C ILE A 16 16.87 -3.48 12.87
N GLU A 17 17.49 -3.97 13.94
CA GLU A 17 17.68 -5.40 14.15
C GLU A 17 16.35 -6.12 14.34
N LEU A 18 15.41 -5.50 15.06
CA LEU A 18 14.04 -6.02 15.19
C LEU A 18 13.32 -6.05 13.84
N PHE A 19 13.44 -4.99 13.01
CA PHE A 19 12.86 -4.95 11.68
C PHE A 19 13.41 -6.07 10.78
N ARG A 20 14.72 -6.31 10.81
CA ARG A 20 15.39 -7.40 10.06
C ARG A 20 14.98 -8.81 10.51
N ALA A 21 14.59 -8.96 11.76
CA ALA A 21 14.06 -10.21 12.29
C ALA A 21 12.59 -10.46 11.90
N THR A 22 11.90 -9.45 11.38
CA THR A 22 10.47 -9.49 11.06
C THR A 22 10.23 -10.04 9.67
N THR A 23 9.22 -10.88 9.53
CA THR A 23 8.75 -11.41 8.23
C THR A 23 7.32 -10.95 7.96
N ILE A 24 7.11 -10.29 6.83
CA ILE A 24 5.82 -9.73 6.40
C ILE A 24 5.32 -10.47 5.17
N LEU A 25 4.05 -10.83 5.15
CA LEU A 25 3.36 -11.25 3.94
C LEU A 25 2.54 -10.08 3.39
N VAL A 26 2.79 -9.71 2.15
CA VAL A 26 1.93 -8.78 1.41
C VAL A 26 1.05 -9.57 0.46
N VAL A 27 -0.26 -9.31 0.49
CA VAL A 27 -1.25 -9.96 -0.38
C VAL A 27 -2.07 -8.89 -1.07
N GLY A 28 -2.15 -8.88 -2.39
CA GLY A 28 -2.93 -7.82 -3.04
C GLY A 28 -2.89 -7.81 -4.56
N ASP A 29 -3.34 -6.70 -5.10
CA ASP A 29 -3.34 -6.41 -6.52
C ASP A 29 -1.93 -5.94 -6.93
N VAL A 30 -1.22 -6.81 -7.65
CA VAL A 30 0.13 -6.53 -8.16
C VAL A 30 0.01 -5.82 -9.51
N MET A 31 0.83 -4.80 -9.71
CA MET A 31 0.87 -4.07 -10.98
C MET A 31 2.27 -3.59 -11.33
N LEU A 32 2.48 -3.33 -12.62
CA LEU A 32 3.68 -2.69 -13.15
C LEU A 32 3.37 -1.24 -13.50
N ASP A 33 4.06 -0.31 -12.86
CA ASP A 33 4.06 1.11 -13.25
C ASP A 33 5.13 1.32 -14.32
N ARG A 34 4.70 1.61 -15.55
CA ARG A 34 5.57 1.83 -16.71
C ARG A 34 5.53 3.29 -17.12
N TYR A 35 6.71 3.89 -17.30
CA TYR A 35 6.85 5.28 -17.69
C TYR A 35 7.60 5.34 -19.03
N TRP A 36 6.99 5.95 -20.02
CA TRP A 36 7.61 6.29 -21.29
C TRP A 36 7.94 7.77 -21.30
N PHE A 37 9.21 8.09 -21.22
CA PHE A 37 9.69 9.45 -21.30
C PHE A 37 10.11 9.78 -22.72
N GLY A 38 9.77 10.98 -23.18
CA GLY A 38 10.11 11.41 -24.51
C GLY A 38 9.96 12.90 -24.74
N ASP A 39 10.19 13.29 -25.99
CA ASP A 39 10.03 14.66 -26.44
C ASP A 39 8.86 14.77 -27.41
N THR A 40 8.17 15.92 -27.34
CA THR A 40 7.12 16.26 -28.30
C THR A 40 7.52 17.53 -29.06
N GLN A 41 7.71 17.40 -30.39
CA GLN A 41 8.16 18.49 -31.26
C GLN A 41 7.17 18.80 -32.39
N ARG A 42 6.24 17.89 -32.67
CA ARG A 42 5.33 17.99 -33.81
C ARG A 42 3.96 17.40 -33.51
N ILE A 43 2.95 17.86 -34.21
CA ILE A 43 1.61 17.28 -34.28
C ILE A 43 1.57 16.21 -35.35
N SER A 44 0.80 15.15 -35.14
CA SER A 44 0.59 14.08 -36.09
C SER A 44 -0.09 14.64 -37.38
N PRO A 45 0.33 14.21 -38.58
CA PRO A 45 -0.41 14.53 -39.81
C PRO A 45 -1.74 13.72 -39.92
N GLU A 46 -1.91 12.67 -39.12
CA GLU A 46 -3.08 11.78 -39.18
C GLU A 46 -4.23 12.25 -38.26
N ALA A 47 -3.90 12.98 -37.15
CA ALA A 47 -4.86 13.49 -36.21
C ALA A 47 -4.26 14.67 -35.42
N PRO A 48 -5.09 15.55 -34.76
CA PRO A 48 -4.60 16.69 -34.00
C PRO A 48 -4.06 16.27 -32.63
N VAL A 49 -3.13 15.34 -32.59
CA VAL A 49 -2.49 14.79 -31.38
C VAL A 49 -0.97 14.97 -31.47
N PRO A 50 -0.29 15.21 -30.32
CA PRO A 50 1.17 15.29 -30.29
C PRO A 50 1.81 13.94 -30.60
N ILE A 51 2.91 13.95 -31.35
CA ILE A 51 3.80 12.80 -31.49
C ILE A 51 4.83 12.87 -30.38
N VAL A 52 4.92 11.82 -29.57
CA VAL A 52 5.94 11.67 -28.52
C VAL A 52 7.00 10.72 -29.01
N GLN A 53 8.22 11.21 -29.18
CA GLN A 53 9.37 10.37 -29.50
C GLN A 53 9.97 9.83 -28.21
N ILE A 54 9.76 8.54 -27.92
CA ILE A 54 10.22 7.89 -26.70
C ILE A 54 11.74 7.71 -26.74
N ASN A 55 12.41 8.16 -25.70
CA ASN A 55 13.87 8.08 -25.53
C ASN A 55 14.29 7.31 -24.25
N ARG A 56 13.37 7.10 -23.31
CA ARG A 56 13.64 6.34 -22.08
C ARG A 56 12.37 5.62 -21.61
N VAL A 57 12.54 4.38 -21.18
CA VAL A 57 11.51 3.59 -20.48
C VAL A 57 11.99 3.35 -19.05
N ASP A 58 11.11 3.54 -18.09
CA ASP A 58 11.32 3.26 -16.67
C ASP A 58 10.17 2.38 -16.16
N GLU A 59 10.48 1.35 -15.38
CA GLU A 59 9.52 0.39 -14.87
C GLU A 59 9.70 0.20 -13.40
N ARG A 60 8.60 0.20 -12.67
CA ARG A 60 8.57 0.14 -11.21
C ARG A 60 7.50 -0.81 -10.71
N LEU A 61 7.73 -1.39 -9.56
CA LEU A 61 6.71 -2.13 -8.82
C LEU A 61 5.60 -1.17 -8.37
N GLY A 62 4.34 -1.54 -8.64
CA GLY A 62 3.14 -0.78 -8.24
C GLY A 62 2.17 -1.64 -7.41
N GLY A 63 1.20 -1.00 -6.77
CA GLY A 63 0.21 -1.66 -5.92
C GLY A 63 0.84 -2.48 -4.80
N ALA A 64 0.36 -3.70 -4.59
CA ALA A 64 0.86 -4.60 -3.55
C ALA A 64 2.38 -4.86 -3.68
N ALA A 65 2.94 -4.83 -4.90
CA ALA A 65 4.38 -5.00 -5.09
C ALA A 65 5.17 -3.78 -4.59
N ASN A 66 4.62 -2.56 -4.70
CA ASN A 66 5.23 -1.37 -4.10
C ASN A 66 5.15 -1.40 -2.56
N VAL A 67 4.05 -1.90 -1.98
CA VAL A 67 3.96 -2.14 -0.53
C VAL A 67 5.04 -3.11 -0.06
N ALA A 68 5.23 -4.22 -0.78
CA ALA A 68 6.27 -5.20 -0.46
C ALA A 68 7.67 -4.60 -0.54
N ARG A 69 7.96 -3.80 -1.58
CA ARG A 69 9.21 -3.08 -1.75
C ARG A 69 9.49 -2.10 -0.61
N ASN A 70 8.48 -1.33 -0.19
CA ASN A 70 8.59 -0.41 0.95
C ASN A 70 8.90 -1.16 2.26
N ALA A 71 8.26 -2.29 2.53
CA ALA A 71 8.56 -3.10 3.71
C ALA A 71 9.99 -3.68 3.67
N ALA A 72 10.44 -4.15 2.50
CA ALA A 72 11.80 -4.67 2.32
C ALA A 72 12.87 -3.57 2.49
N SER A 73 12.62 -2.34 2.02
CA SER A 73 13.55 -1.21 2.16
C SER A 73 13.79 -0.80 3.62
N LEU A 74 12.87 -1.13 4.53
CA LEU A 74 13.03 -0.96 5.98
C LEU A 74 13.82 -2.10 6.64
N GLY A 75 14.20 -3.12 5.86
CA GLY A 75 14.99 -4.27 6.30
C GLY A 75 14.18 -5.52 6.66
N ALA A 76 12.85 -5.50 6.59
CA ALA A 76 12.02 -6.68 6.86
C ALA A 76 12.21 -7.75 5.78
N LYS A 77 12.05 -9.02 6.15
CA LYS A 77 11.89 -10.12 5.18
C LYS A 77 10.46 -10.07 4.64
N VAL A 78 10.31 -10.09 3.32
CA VAL A 78 9.01 -9.90 2.69
C VAL A 78 8.71 -11.00 1.70
N ALA A 79 7.51 -11.58 1.79
CA ALA A 79 6.91 -12.40 0.76
C ALA A 79 5.74 -11.64 0.12
N LEU A 80 5.61 -11.73 -1.19
CA LEU A 80 4.50 -11.14 -1.94
C LEU A 80 3.65 -12.23 -2.59
N LEU A 81 2.39 -12.33 -2.18
CA LEU A 81 1.39 -13.20 -2.78
C LEU A 81 0.44 -12.36 -3.63
N GLY A 82 0.55 -12.49 -4.93
CA GLY A 82 -0.22 -11.73 -5.90
C GLY A 82 -0.53 -12.52 -7.16
N LEU A 83 -1.08 -11.84 -8.17
CA LEU A 83 -1.45 -12.39 -9.46
C LEU A 83 -0.80 -11.59 -10.57
N VAL A 84 -0.29 -12.29 -11.60
CA VAL A 84 0.23 -11.69 -12.84
C VAL A 84 -0.20 -12.54 -14.04
N GLY A 85 -0.22 -11.95 -15.22
CA GLY A 85 -0.40 -12.68 -16.48
C GLY A 85 0.85 -13.47 -16.88
N ASP A 86 0.69 -14.42 -17.79
CA ASP A 86 1.82 -15.08 -18.47
C ASP A 86 2.32 -14.20 -19.63
N ASP A 87 2.84 -13.03 -19.30
CA ASP A 87 3.29 -12.04 -20.26
C ASP A 87 4.65 -11.41 -19.89
N GLU A 88 5.12 -10.50 -20.73
CA GLU A 88 6.40 -9.80 -20.51
C GLU A 88 6.35 -8.97 -19.22
N SER A 89 5.24 -8.30 -18.94
CA SER A 89 5.07 -7.46 -17.76
C SER A 89 5.05 -8.26 -16.46
N GLY A 90 4.47 -9.47 -16.48
CA GLY A 90 4.50 -10.41 -15.32
C GLY A 90 5.92 -10.90 -15.03
N ARG A 91 6.68 -11.25 -16.07
CA ARG A 91 8.10 -11.63 -15.92
C ARG A 91 8.93 -10.46 -15.41
N GLN A 92 8.66 -9.23 -15.87
CA GLN A 92 9.35 -8.03 -15.40
C GLN A 92 9.05 -7.74 -13.91
N VAL A 93 7.80 -7.90 -13.46
CA VAL A 93 7.45 -7.80 -12.02
C VAL A 93 8.26 -8.82 -11.21
N GLY A 94 8.32 -10.09 -11.66
CA GLY A 94 9.11 -11.12 -10.98
C GLY A 94 10.60 -10.78 -10.92
N HIS A 95 11.16 -10.22 -11.98
CA HIS A 95 12.55 -9.75 -12.02
C HIS A 95 12.81 -8.62 -11.00
N LEU A 96 11.96 -7.61 -10.96
CA LEU A 96 12.08 -6.49 -10.02
C LEU A 96 11.95 -6.93 -8.56
N LEU A 97 11.02 -7.85 -8.26
CA LEU A 97 10.88 -8.43 -6.92
C LEU A 97 12.15 -9.16 -6.47
N ASN A 98 12.75 -9.93 -7.36
CA ASN A 98 14.00 -10.64 -7.08
C ASN A 98 15.17 -9.68 -6.84
N GLN A 99 15.26 -8.57 -7.60
CA GLN A 99 16.26 -7.51 -7.37
C GLN A 99 16.13 -6.87 -6.00
N ASP A 100 14.91 -6.68 -5.50
CA ASP A 100 14.63 -6.10 -4.18
C ASP A 100 14.68 -7.15 -3.04
N GLY A 101 15.03 -8.42 -3.35
CA GLY A 101 15.15 -9.50 -2.36
C GLY A 101 13.81 -9.94 -1.76
N ILE A 102 12.71 -9.75 -2.49
CA ILE A 102 11.35 -10.12 -2.06
C ILE A 102 11.04 -11.53 -2.53
N ASP A 103 10.56 -12.38 -1.61
CA ASP A 103 10.11 -13.74 -1.92
C ASP A 103 8.83 -13.68 -2.76
N SER A 104 8.93 -14.09 -4.02
CA SER A 104 7.87 -13.98 -5.02
C SER A 104 6.98 -15.22 -5.02
N LEU A 105 5.77 -15.09 -4.46
CA LEU A 105 4.71 -16.10 -4.47
C LEU A 105 3.63 -15.75 -5.51
N LEU A 106 4.05 -15.24 -6.67
CA LEU A 106 3.13 -14.83 -7.73
C LEU A 106 2.44 -16.04 -8.35
N GLN A 107 1.11 -15.97 -8.43
CA GLN A 107 0.30 -16.90 -9.21
C GLN A 107 0.20 -16.37 -10.64
N ILE A 108 0.37 -17.26 -11.61
CA ILE A 108 0.29 -16.91 -13.03
C ILE A 108 -1.11 -17.25 -13.55
N ASP A 109 -1.81 -16.26 -14.08
CA ASP A 109 -3.10 -16.42 -14.76
C ASP A 109 -2.93 -16.09 -16.24
N SER A 110 -2.87 -17.12 -17.09
CA SER A 110 -2.70 -16.94 -18.54
C SER A 110 -3.96 -16.39 -19.23
N SER A 111 -5.08 -16.30 -18.54
CA SER A 111 -6.35 -15.78 -19.08
C SER A 111 -6.45 -14.25 -19.01
N VAL A 112 -5.60 -13.58 -18.22
CA VAL A 112 -5.61 -12.13 -18.03
C VAL A 112 -4.23 -11.54 -18.25
N PRO A 113 -4.14 -10.28 -18.72
CA PRO A 113 -2.87 -9.57 -18.76
C PRO A 113 -2.43 -9.16 -17.35
N THR A 114 -1.11 -9.05 -17.15
CA THR A 114 -0.58 -8.36 -15.97
C THR A 114 -1.09 -6.92 -15.95
N ILE A 115 -1.51 -6.46 -14.77
CA ILE A 115 -1.98 -5.07 -14.61
C ILE A 115 -0.80 -4.12 -14.88
N VAL A 116 -0.95 -3.25 -15.88
CA VAL A 116 0.06 -2.24 -16.22
C VAL A 116 -0.58 -0.86 -16.21
N LYS A 117 0.09 0.08 -15.55
CA LYS A 117 -0.23 1.52 -15.62
C LYS A 117 0.86 2.22 -16.40
N LEU A 118 0.63 2.40 -17.70
CA LEU A 118 1.57 3.08 -18.59
C LEU A 118 1.31 4.59 -18.60
N ARG A 119 2.34 5.36 -18.25
CA ARG A 119 2.31 6.82 -18.29
C ARG A 119 3.26 7.33 -19.38
N VAL A 120 2.74 8.15 -20.26
CA VAL A 120 3.54 8.84 -21.28
C VAL A 120 3.84 10.25 -20.76
N VAL A 121 5.12 10.57 -20.62
CA VAL A 121 5.62 11.82 -20.04
C VAL A 121 6.50 12.55 -21.06
N ALA A 122 6.18 13.80 -21.37
CA ALA A 122 7.01 14.63 -22.22
C ALA A 122 7.18 16.03 -21.58
N ARG A 123 8.39 16.58 -21.65
CA ARG A 123 8.73 17.89 -21.06
C ARG A 123 8.29 18.03 -19.58
N GLN A 124 8.50 16.98 -18.78
CA GLN A 124 8.11 16.89 -17.37
C GLN A 124 6.59 16.89 -17.10
N GLN A 125 5.76 16.76 -18.12
CA GLN A 125 4.31 16.68 -17.99
C GLN A 125 3.80 15.32 -18.43
N GLN A 126 2.93 14.70 -17.61
CA GLN A 126 2.21 13.50 -18.01
C GLN A 126 1.14 13.87 -19.04
N LEU A 127 1.24 13.29 -20.24
CA LEU A 127 0.32 13.54 -21.35
C LEU A 127 -0.89 12.62 -21.32
N ILE A 128 -0.67 11.34 -21.02
CA ILE A 128 -1.71 10.31 -20.96
C ILE A 128 -1.31 9.20 -20.00
N ARG A 129 -2.30 8.50 -19.44
CA ARG A 129 -2.14 7.22 -18.75
C ARG A 129 -3.02 6.17 -19.44
N LEU A 130 -2.45 5.01 -19.70
CA LEU A 130 -3.12 3.85 -20.25
C LEU A 130 -3.11 2.75 -19.19
N ASP A 131 -4.29 2.26 -18.82
CA ASP A 131 -4.46 1.22 -17.81
C ASP A 131 -4.84 -0.08 -18.51
N PHE A 132 -4.00 -1.12 -18.38
CA PHE A 132 -4.23 -2.48 -18.86
C PHE A 132 -4.61 -3.31 -17.65
N GLU A 133 -5.86 -3.74 -17.58
CA GLU A 133 -6.37 -4.47 -16.41
C GLU A 133 -7.59 -5.32 -16.78
N GLN A 134 -7.68 -6.50 -16.17
CA GLN A 134 -8.80 -7.42 -16.28
C GLN A 134 -8.95 -8.20 -14.97
N GLU A 135 -10.17 -8.60 -14.60
CA GLU A 135 -10.40 -9.42 -13.42
C GLU A 135 -9.88 -10.85 -13.62
N PRO A 136 -9.22 -11.44 -12.59
CA PRO A 136 -8.64 -12.77 -12.65
C PRO A 136 -9.69 -13.90 -12.61
N ASP A 137 -9.28 -15.09 -13.09
CA ASP A 137 -10.08 -16.31 -13.04
C ASP A 137 -10.25 -16.84 -11.61
N GLN A 138 -11.40 -17.50 -11.34
CA GLN A 138 -11.72 -18.03 -10.02
C GLN A 138 -10.82 -19.20 -9.60
N GLN A 139 -10.33 -20.00 -10.54
CA GLN A 139 -9.47 -21.14 -10.22
C GLN A 139 -8.10 -20.67 -9.69
N VAL A 140 -7.54 -19.62 -10.28
CA VAL A 140 -6.28 -19.02 -9.82
C VAL A 140 -6.43 -18.39 -8.44
N LEU A 141 -7.60 -17.81 -8.15
CA LEU A 141 -7.89 -17.27 -6.82
C LEU A 141 -7.99 -18.36 -5.73
N ALA A 142 -8.47 -19.55 -6.06
CA ALA A 142 -8.48 -20.69 -5.14
C ALA A 142 -7.07 -21.21 -4.86
N ALA A 143 -6.21 -21.31 -5.89
CA ALA A 143 -4.79 -21.66 -5.72
C ALA A 143 -4.05 -20.65 -4.86
N LYS A 144 -4.35 -19.37 -5.02
CA LYS A 144 -3.81 -18.28 -4.19
C LYS A 144 -4.19 -18.44 -2.72
N LEU A 145 -5.41 -18.86 -2.41
CA LEU A 145 -5.82 -19.10 -1.02
C LEU A 145 -5.03 -20.24 -0.38
N ALA A 146 -4.79 -21.35 -1.11
CA ALA A 146 -3.96 -22.44 -0.62
C ALA A 146 -2.51 -22.00 -0.34
N SER A 147 -1.92 -21.21 -1.24
CA SER A 147 -0.58 -20.63 -1.03
C SER A 147 -0.54 -19.69 0.17
N PHE A 148 -1.62 -18.96 0.43
CA PHE A 148 -1.75 -18.12 1.62
C PHE A 148 -1.69 -18.93 2.91
N GLU A 149 -2.44 -20.04 2.98
CA GLU A 149 -2.47 -20.92 4.15
C GLU A 149 -1.08 -21.56 4.41
N GLU A 150 -0.35 -21.92 3.36
CA GLU A 150 0.98 -22.50 3.47
C GLU A 150 2.02 -21.53 4.03
N VAL A 151 1.99 -20.25 3.62
CA VAL A 151 2.98 -19.26 4.05
C VAL A 151 2.66 -18.62 5.39
N LEU A 152 1.38 -18.59 5.78
CA LEU A 152 0.88 -17.91 6.96
C LEU A 152 1.61 -18.25 8.28
N PRO A 153 2.02 -19.50 8.57
CA PRO A 153 2.76 -19.82 9.79
C PRO A 153 4.11 -19.11 9.92
N ARG A 154 4.74 -18.74 8.80
CA ARG A 154 6.11 -18.22 8.73
C ARG A 154 6.21 -16.70 8.95
N VAL A 155 5.09 -15.98 8.99
CA VAL A 155 5.06 -14.52 9.04
C VAL A 155 4.53 -13.99 10.37
N GLN A 156 4.88 -12.78 10.76
CA GLN A 156 4.38 -12.07 11.93
C GLN A 156 3.16 -11.20 11.59
N ALA A 157 3.16 -10.60 10.40
CA ALA A 157 2.06 -9.75 9.95
C ALA A 157 1.69 -10.00 8.49
N VAL A 158 0.44 -9.70 8.17
CA VAL A 158 -0.12 -9.73 6.82
C VAL A 158 -0.63 -8.34 6.45
N ILE A 159 -0.23 -7.84 5.29
CA ILE A 159 -0.77 -6.62 4.69
C ILE A 159 -1.65 -7.03 3.51
N PHE A 160 -2.90 -6.62 3.53
CA PHE A 160 -3.79 -6.70 2.37
C PHE A 160 -3.82 -5.35 1.67
N SER A 161 -3.29 -5.28 0.44
CA SER A 161 -3.25 -4.08 -0.39
C SER A 161 -4.29 -4.21 -1.50
N ASP A 162 -5.47 -3.60 -1.28
CA ASP A 162 -6.63 -3.68 -2.15
C ASP A 162 -6.70 -2.46 -3.10
N TYR A 163 -6.67 -2.72 -4.39
CA TYR A 163 -6.87 -1.72 -5.45
C TYR A 163 -8.16 -1.97 -6.24
N GLY A 164 -8.96 -2.96 -5.81
CA GLY A 164 -10.22 -3.31 -6.46
C GLY A 164 -10.04 -3.96 -7.82
N LYS A 165 -8.94 -4.72 -8.02
CA LYS A 165 -8.63 -5.40 -9.28
C LYS A 165 -8.95 -6.90 -9.25
N GLY A 166 -9.56 -7.38 -8.17
CA GLY A 166 -10.10 -8.73 -8.06
C GLY A 166 -9.17 -9.76 -7.40
N ALA A 167 -7.88 -9.48 -7.23
CA ALA A 167 -6.97 -10.44 -6.59
C ALA A 167 -7.33 -10.72 -5.11
N LEU A 168 -8.12 -9.88 -4.46
CA LEU A 168 -8.53 -10.01 -3.05
C LEU A 168 -9.99 -10.48 -2.86
N LYS A 169 -10.53 -11.24 -3.80
CA LYS A 169 -11.92 -11.75 -3.74
C LYS A 169 -12.22 -12.58 -2.47
N HIS A 170 -11.22 -13.30 -1.94
CA HIS A 170 -11.32 -14.11 -0.71
C HIS A 170 -10.74 -13.42 0.54
N ILE A 171 -10.64 -12.11 0.56
CA ILE A 171 -9.99 -11.35 1.63
C ILE A 171 -10.60 -11.62 3.00
N SER A 172 -11.92 -11.72 3.11
CA SER A 172 -12.60 -11.99 4.40
C SER A 172 -12.14 -13.31 5.02
N GLN A 173 -12.01 -14.36 4.22
CA GLN A 173 -11.52 -15.67 4.66
C GLN A 173 -10.04 -15.61 5.04
N MET A 174 -9.21 -14.92 4.25
CA MET A 174 -7.78 -14.73 4.55
C MET A 174 -7.57 -13.94 5.84
N ILE A 175 -8.37 -12.90 6.10
CA ILE A 175 -8.32 -12.15 7.36
C ILE A 175 -8.67 -13.06 8.53
N GLU A 176 -9.72 -13.87 8.41
CA GLU A 176 -10.12 -14.78 9.48
C GLU A 176 -9.04 -15.81 9.80
N LEU A 177 -8.47 -16.44 8.78
CA LEU A 177 -7.34 -17.39 8.93
C LEU A 177 -6.13 -16.74 9.59
N ALA A 178 -5.75 -15.53 9.17
CA ALA A 178 -4.63 -14.80 9.74
C ALA A 178 -4.87 -14.45 11.22
N ARG A 179 -6.09 -13.99 11.56
CA ARG A 179 -6.47 -13.67 12.94
C ARG A 179 -6.51 -14.90 13.84
N LEU A 180 -7.02 -16.03 13.35
CA LEU A 180 -7.01 -17.30 14.08
C LEU A 180 -5.59 -17.81 14.32
N ALA A 181 -4.67 -17.56 13.38
CA ALA A 181 -3.24 -17.86 13.52
C ALA A 181 -2.47 -16.84 14.39
N GLY A 182 -3.15 -15.86 15.01
CA GLY A 182 -2.54 -14.84 15.88
C GLY A 182 -1.67 -13.83 15.12
N LYS A 183 -1.87 -13.66 13.81
CA LYS A 183 -1.09 -12.70 13.00
C LYS A 183 -1.69 -11.30 13.09
N ILE A 184 -0.82 -10.30 12.97
CA ILE A 184 -1.22 -8.90 12.84
C ILE A 184 -1.71 -8.69 11.40
N VAL A 185 -2.90 -8.12 11.23
CA VAL A 185 -3.54 -7.92 9.93
C VAL A 185 -3.78 -6.45 9.69
N LEU A 186 -3.17 -5.92 8.62
CA LEU A 186 -3.39 -4.55 8.15
C LEU A 186 -4.06 -4.59 6.77
N VAL A 187 -4.91 -3.60 6.50
CA VAL A 187 -5.60 -3.48 5.22
C VAL A 187 -5.50 -2.06 4.70
N ASP A 188 -4.96 -1.91 3.49
CA ASP A 188 -5.15 -0.71 2.67
C ASP A 188 -6.43 -0.89 1.84
N PRO A 189 -7.53 -0.18 2.17
CA PRO A 189 -8.84 -0.53 1.69
C PRO A 189 -9.18 0.12 0.35
N LYS A 190 -10.12 -0.51 -0.41
CA LYS A 190 -10.70 0.05 -1.62
C LYS A 190 -12.19 -0.17 -1.71
N GLY A 191 -12.89 0.81 -2.34
CA GLY A 191 -14.34 0.76 -2.54
C GLY A 191 -15.13 1.32 -1.37
N SER A 192 -16.46 1.15 -1.44
CA SER A 192 -17.41 1.69 -0.46
C SER A 192 -17.88 0.65 0.56
N ASP A 193 -17.64 -0.64 0.31
CA ASP A 193 -18.01 -1.72 1.23
C ASP A 193 -16.76 -2.24 1.97
N TYR A 194 -16.65 -1.87 3.26
CA TYR A 194 -15.60 -2.33 4.15
C TYR A 194 -15.99 -3.57 4.95
N SER A 195 -17.19 -4.12 4.77
CA SER A 195 -17.63 -5.33 5.49
C SER A 195 -16.71 -6.52 5.24
N LYS A 196 -16.07 -6.58 4.06
CA LYS A 196 -15.08 -7.59 3.68
C LYS A 196 -13.78 -7.54 4.49
N TYR A 197 -13.52 -6.43 5.21
CA TYR A 197 -12.31 -6.24 6.03
C TYR A 197 -12.56 -6.46 7.53
N ARG A 198 -13.73 -6.98 7.89
CA ARG A 198 -14.06 -7.26 9.31
C ARG A 198 -12.95 -8.04 10.01
N ARG A 199 -12.73 -7.69 11.30
CA ARG A 199 -11.74 -8.32 12.20
C ARG A 199 -10.27 -8.10 11.81
N ALA A 200 -9.92 -7.28 10.81
CA ALA A 200 -8.56 -6.80 10.66
C ALA A 200 -8.12 -6.06 11.94
N ASN A 201 -6.80 -5.97 12.21
CA ASN A 201 -6.33 -5.15 13.31
C ASN A 201 -6.46 -3.67 12.95
N ILE A 202 -5.90 -3.25 11.82
CA ILE A 202 -5.90 -1.85 11.40
C ILE A 202 -6.30 -1.73 9.94
N ILE A 203 -7.15 -0.76 9.64
CA ILE A 203 -7.48 -0.34 8.26
C ILE A 203 -6.94 1.07 8.05
N THR A 204 -6.32 1.36 6.88
CA THR A 204 -5.61 2.62 6.62
C THR A 204 -6.22 3.47 5.49
N PRO A 205 -7.51 3.86 5.56
CA PRO A 205 -8.13 4.67 4.51
C PRO A 205 -7.54 6.08 4.45
N ASN A 206 -7.58 6.68 3.26
CA ASN A 206 -7.46 8.13 3.12
C ASN A 206 -8.84 8.81 3.27
N ARG A 207 -8.85 10.16 3.30
CA ARG A 207 -10.09 10.95 3.44
C ARG A 207 -11.13 10.65 2.35
N SER A 208 -10.70 10.46 1.12
CA SER A 208 -11.61 10.20 0.00
C SER A 208 -12.26 8.82 0.14
N GLU A 209 -11.48 7.81 0.47
CA GLU A 209 -11.93 6.44 0.70
C GLU A 209 -12.88 6.37 1.90
N LEU A 210 -12.51 6.99 3.00
CA LEU A 210 -13.35 7.02 4.19
C LEU A 210 -14.71 7.69 3.92
N ARG A 211 -14.73 8.80 3.13
CA ARG A 211 -15.97 9.47 2.73
C ARG A 211 -16.92 8.60 1.92
N GLN A 212 -16.40 7.67 1.14
CA GLN A 212 -17.23 6.73 0.37
C GLN A 212 -17.99 5.77 1.29
N VAL A 213 -17.48 5.50 2.50
CA VAL A 213 -18.04 4.55 3.45
C VAL A 213 -18.95 5.23 4.47
N ILE A 214 -18.49 6.29 5.12
CA ILE A 214 -19.23 6.96 6.22
C ILE A 214 -19.93 8.25 5.80
N GLY A 215 -19.80 8.64 4.53
CA GLY A 215 -20.34 9.90 4.01
C GLY A 215 -19.51 11.12 4.47
N ARG A 216 -20.04 12.31 4.23
CA ARG A 216 -19.41 13.56 4.67
C ARG A 216 -19.56 13.74 6.18
N TRP A 217 -18.58 14.40 6.80
CA TRP A 217 -18.62 14.81 8.21
C TRP A 217 -18.56 16.34 8.33
N GLN A 218 -19.14 16.89 9.39
CA GLN A 218 -19.29 18.32 9.59
C GLN A 218 -18.10 18.94 10.33
N ASN A 219 -17.53 18.20 11.29
CA ASN A 219 -16.43 18.62 12.15
C ASN A 219 -15.70 17.38 12.69
N GLU A 220 -14.65 17.56 13.48
CA GLU A 220 -13.84 16.49 14.04
C GLU A 220 -14.62 15.58 15.02
N ASP A 221 -15.57 16.10 15.75
CA ASP A 221 -16.41 15.29 16.66
C ASP A 221 -17.36 14.37 15.87
N ASP A 222 -17.95 14.88 14.78
CA ASP A 222 -18.78 14.07 13.88
C ASP A 222 -17.95 13.00 13.16
N LEU A 223 -16.71 13.33 12.74
CA LEU A 223 -15.76 12.38 12.18
C LEU A 223 -15.45 11.28 13.21
N ALA A 224 -15.05 11.66 14.42
CA ALA A 224 -14.67 10.72 15.48
C ALA A 224 -15.81 9.76 15.80
N ARG A 225 -17.05 10.26 15.92
CA ARG A 225 -18.23 9.43 16.16
C ARG A 225 -18.47 8.45 15.01
N LYS A 226 -18.49 8.90 13.77
CA LYS A 226 -18.73 8.05 12.58
C LYS A 226 -17.65 7.00 12.38
N VAL A 227 -16.40 7.34 12.65
CA VAL A 227 -15.27 6.40 12.53
C VAL A 227 -15.35 5.36 13.65
N GLU A 228 -15.73 5.75 14.89
CA GLU A 228 -15.94 4.80 15.99
C GLU A 228 -17.11 3.85 15.68
N ASP A 229 -18.23 4.36 15.15
CA ASP A 229 -19.35 3.53 14.71
C ASP A 229 -18.90 2.49 13.65
N LEU A 230 -18.09 2.91 12.67
CA LEU A 230 -17.51 2.03 11.65
C LEU A 230 -16.54 1.01 12.27
N ARG A 231 -15.63 1.47 13.16
CA ARG A 231 -14.65 0.61 13.82
C ARG A 231 -15.34 -0.53 14.58
N VAL A 232 -16.37 -0.21 15.35
CA VAL A 232 -17.17 -1.19 16.12
C VAL A 232 -17.93 -2.12 15.17
N ALA A 233 -18.58 -1.58 14.13
CA ALA A 233 -19.31 -2.38 13.15
C ALA A 233 -18.43 -3.40 12.42
N LEU A 234 -17.18 -3.03 12.14
CA LEU A 234 -16.19 -3.91 11.50
C LEU A 234 -15.44 -4.81 12.49
N ALA A 235 -15.58 -4.59 13.79
CA ALA A 235 -14.81 -5.26 14.84
C ALA A 235 -13.29 -5.18 14.59
N VAL A 236 -12.79 -4.01 14.12
CA VAL A 236 -11.36 -3.73 13.95
C VAL A 236 -10.81 -3.04 15.21
N GLU A 237 -9.52 -3.23 15.48
CA GLU A 237 -8.88 -2.64 16.66
C GLU A 237 -8.69 -1.13 16.50
N ALA A 238 -8.28 -0.69 15.29
CA ALA A 238 -8.13 0.73 14.99
C ALA A 238 -8.39 1.06 13.52
N ILE A 239 -8.66 2.34 13.24
CA ILE A 239 -8.68 2.92 11.89
C ILE A 239 -7.65 4.04 11.87
N LEU A 240 -6.64 3.93 11.01
CA LEU A 240 -5.63 4.96 10.78
C LEU A 240 -6.02 5.77 9.54
N LEU A 241 -6.59 6.94 9.75
CA LEU A 241 -6.95 7.86 8.68
C LEU A 241 -5.72 8.68 8.24
N THR A 242 -5.31 8.55 6.98
CA THR A 242 -4.32 9.44 6.37
C THR A 242 -4.99 10.73 5.90
N ARG A 243 -4.41 11.89 6.26
CA ARG A 243 -5.03 13.22 6.12
C ARG A 243 -4.21 14.19 5.27
N SER A 244 -3.35 13.65 4.41
CA SER A 244 -2.44 14.42 3.53
C SER A 244 -1.58 15.42 4.34
N GLU A 245 -1.67 16.71 4.04
CA GLU A 245 -0.93 17.78 4.70
C GLU A 245 -1.25 17.97 6.19
N GLU A 246 -2.33 17.41 6.68
CA GLU A 246 -2.68 17.43 8.11
C GLU A 246 -2.06 16.26 8.90
N GLY A 247 -1.43 15.29 8.25
CA GLY A 247 -0.81 14.14 8.91
C GLY A 247 -1.72 12.94 9.02
N MET A 248 -1.87 12.35 10.21
CA MET A 248 -2.63 11.11 10.42
C MET A 248 -3.41 11.15 11.74
N SER A 249 -4.54 10.44 11.77
CA SER A 249 -5.33 10.24 12.98
C SER A 249 -5.60 8.75 13.19
N LEU A 250 -5.22 8.23 14.36
CA LEU A 250 -5.52 6.86 14.79
C LEU A 250 -6.76 6.89 15.68
N PHE A 251 -7.81 6.22 15.22
CA PHE A 251 -9.06 6.01 15.97
C PHE A 251 -9.06 4.61 16.56
N GLU A 252 -9.10 4.52 17.86
CA GLU A 252 -9.07 3.26 18.63
C GLU A 252 -10.06 3.29 19.80
N GLN A 253 -10.23 2.16 20.47
CA GLN A 253 -11.06 2.13 21.67
C GLN A 253 -10.50 3.10 22.72
N GLY A 254 -11.28 4.11 23.05
CA GLY A 254 -10.92 5.10 24.09
C GLY A 254 -10.47 6.46 23.54
N GLY A 255 -10.28 6.64 22.24
CA GLY A 255 -10.02 7.98 21.74
C GLY A 255 -9.39 8.08 20.37
N VAL A 256 -8.91 9.29 20.08
CA VAL A 256 -8.24 9.64 18.83
C VAL A 256 -6.88 10.23 19.16
N THR A 257 -5.83 9.69 18.51
CA THR A 257 -4.48 10.26 18.56
C THR A 257 -4.16 10.86 17.20
N HIS A 258 -3.60 12.07 17.19
CA HIS A 258 -3.25 12.79 16.00
C HIS A 258 -1.76 13.07 15.92
N VAL A 259 -1.17 12.91 14.72
CA VAL A 259 0.23 13.26 14.41
C VAL A 259 0.22 14.20 13.21
N LEU A 260 0.85 15.37 13.36
CA LEU A 260 0.97 16.35 12.30
C LEU A 260 1.93 15.91 11.20
N ALA A 261 1.64 16.28 9.95
CA ALA A 261 2.51 15.96 8.83
C ALA A 261 3.92 16.56 9.01
N GLN A 262 4.93 15.80 8.58
CA GLN A 262 6.34 16.20 8.66
C GLN A 262 6.96 16.49 7.28
N ALA A 263 6.15 16.53 6.21
CA ALA A 263 6.63 16.86 4.87
C ALA A 263 7.12 18.33 4.81
N ARG A 264 8.31 18.52 4.24
CA ARG A 264 8.87 19.87 3.99
C ARG A 264 8.53 20.39 2.61
N GLU A 265 8.63 19.53 1.60
CA GLU A 265 8.28 19.80 0.20
C GLU A 265 7.56 18.58 -0.36
N VAL A 266 6.47 18.79 -1.08
CA VAL A 266 5.71 17.73 -1.73
C VAL A 266 6.02 17.77 -3.21
N PHE A 267 6.65 16.72 -3.72
CA PHE A 267 6.98 16.55 -5.13
C PHE A 267 6.00 15.60 -5.82
N ASP A 268 5.76 14.43 -5.23
CA ASP A 268 4.84 13.41 -5.75
C ASP A 268 4.23 12.61 -4.59
N VAL A 269 2.92 12.48 -4.56
CA VAL A 269 2.20 11.74 -3.51
C VAL A 269 1.98 10.26 -3.86
N SER A 270 2.45 9.81 -5.04
CA SER A 270 2.30 8.43 -5.49
C SER A 270 3.01 7.44 -4.55
N GLY A 271 2.28 6.44 -4.07
CA GLY A 271 2.82 5.42 -3.18
C GLY A 271 3.00 5.86 -1.72
N ALA A 272 2.55 7.06 -1.32
CA ALA A 272 2.62 7.50 0.07
C ALA A 272 1.82 6.58 1.01
N GLY A 273 0.62 6.14 0.60
CA GLY A 273 -0.20 5.16 1.33
C GLY A 273 0.53 3.83 1.50
N ASP A 274 1.17 3.34 0.42
CA ASP A 274 1.97 2.11 0.44
C ASP A 274 3.12 2.19 1.44
N THR A 275 3.82 3.35 1.49
CA THR A 275 4.90 3.61 2.45
C THR A 275 4.36 3.63 3.88
N VAL A 276 3.19 4.24 4.11
CA VAL A 276 2.56 4.32 5.43
C VAL A 276 2.19 2.94 5.94
N ILE A 277 1.44 2.15 5.16
CA ILE A 277 0.98 0.84 5.63
C ILE A 277 2.14 -0.15 5.82
N SER A 278 3.14 -0.14 4.94
CA SER A 278 4.32 -1.00 5.07
C SER A 278 5.14 -0.65 6.31
N THR A 279 5.39 0.65 6.55
CA THR A 279 6.12 1.10 7.74
C THR A 279 5.36 0.76 9.03
N LEU A 280 4.05 0.99 9.05
CA LEU A 280 3.18 0.63 10.16
C LEU A 280 3.25 -0.87 10.46
N ALA A 281 3.14 -1.72 9.42
CA ALA A 281 3.17 -3.17 9.56
C ALA A 281 4.52 -3.69 10.08
N VAL A 282 5.63 -3.20 9.55
CA VAL A 282 6.98 -3.58 10.01
C VAL A 282 7.18 -3.22 11.47
N ALA A 283 6.80 -2.00 11.87
CA ALA A 283 6.93 -1.55 13.26
C ALA A 283 6.05 -2.38 14.22
N LEU A 284 4.78 -2.60 13.90
CA LEU A 284 3.88 -3.42 14.71
C LEU A 284 4.34 -4.87 14.84
N ALA A 285 4.75 -5.48 13.73
CA ALA A 285 5.27 -6.85 13.71
C ALA A 285 6.58 -7.01 14.51
N SER A 286 7.31 -5.93 14.69
CA SER A 286 8.52 -5.85 15.53
C SER A 286 8.22 -5.60 17.02
N GLY A 287 6.92 -5.56 17.41
CA GLY A 287 6.50 -5.40 18.80
C GLY A 287 6.28 -3.95 19.24
N TRP A 288 6.28 -2.98 18.33
CA TRP A 288 5.95 -1.61 18.68
C TRP A 288 4.45 -1.45 18.93
N ASP A 289 4.07 -0.50 19.79
CA ASP A 289 2.67 -0.07 19.93
C ASP A 289 2.21 0.75 18.71
N ALA A 290 0.90 0.85 18.54
CA ALA A 290 0.28 1.50 17.40
C ALA A 290 0.62 3.00 17.27
N HIS A 291 0.77 3.70 18.40
CA HIS A 291 1.09 5.13 18.40
C HIS A 291 2.52 5.38 17.93
N ARG A 292 3.48 4.61 18.45
CA ARG A 292 4.87 4.68 18.01
C ARG A 292 5.00 4.29 16.53
N ALA A 293 4.31 3.24 16.10
CA ALA A 293 4.28 2.79 14.72
C ALA A 293 3.68 3.84 13.77
N MET A 294 2.56 4.48 14.16
CA MET A 294 1.94 5.59 13.41
C MET A 294 2.88 6.77 13.23
N ALA A 295 3.60 7.16 14.29
CA ALA A 295 4.52 8.31 14.20
C ALA A 295 5.70 8.03 13.26
N LEU A 296 6.22 6.78 13.23
CA LEU A 296 7.23 6.37 12.24
C LEU A 296 6.65 6.35 10.81
N ALA A 297 5.46 5.80 10.65
CA ALA A 297 4.76 5.76 9.35
C ALA A 297 4.49 7.16 8.80
N ASN A 298 4.09 8.11 9.67
CA ASN A 298 3.91 9.52 9.29
C ASN A 298 5.22 10.17 8.83
N ARG A 299 6.35 9.90 9.51
CA ARG A 299 7.67 10.38 9.10
C ARG A 299 8.09 9.79 7.76
N ALA A 300 7.92 8.46 7.57
CA ALA A 300 8.24 7.79 6.31
C ALA A 300 7.39 8.35 5.16
N GLY A 301 6.07 8.52 5.36
CA GLY A 301 5.17 9.16 4.41
C GLY A 301 5.61 10.59 4.06
N GLY A 302 6.04 11.36 5.05
CA GLY A 302 6.57 12.73 4.83
C GLY A 302 7.88 12.77 4.01
N LEU A 303 8.73 11.76 4.15
CA LEU A 303 9.97 11.65 3.36
C LEU A 303 9.69 11.21 1.91
N VAL A 304 8.79 10.23 1.71
CA VAL A 304 8.55 9.67 0.38
C VAL A 304 7.87 10.67 -0.56
N VAL A 305 7.00 11.54 -0.06
CA VAL A 305 6.33 12.55 -0.91
C VAL A 305 7.28 13.62 -1.46
N GLY A 306 8.49 13.73 -0.91
CA GLY A 306 9.58 14.56 -1.46
C GLY A 306 10.36 13.89 -2.60
N LYS A 307 10.00 12.66 -2.99
CA LYS A 307 10.67 11.88 -4.06
C LYS A 307 9.75 11.72 -5.26
N LEU A 308 10.33 11.46 -6.44
CA LEU A 308 9.56 11.29 -7.68
C LEU A 308 9.05 9.85 -7.85
N GLY A 309 7.76 9.68 -8.11
CA GLY A 309 7.11 8.40 -8.39
C GLY A 309 7.01 7.49 -7.16
N THR A 310 6.79 6.19 -7.39
CA THR A 310 6.76 5.17 -6.34
C THR A 310 8.17 4.93 -5.78
N ALA A 311 8.65 5.85 -4.94
CA ALA A 311 9.92 5.74 -4.25
C ALA A 311 9.78 4.98 -2.92
N THR A 312 10.89 4.53 -2.36
CA THR A 312 10.96 3.92 -1.03
C THR A 312 11.72 4.81 -0.06
N VAL A 313 11.52 4.58 1.23
CA VAL A 313 12.30 5.20 2.30
C VAL A 313 13.15 4.10 2.97
N SER A 314 14.46 4.32 3.05
CA SER A 314 15.32 3.40 3.77
C SER A 314 15.33 3.71 5.27
N TRP A 315 15.76 2.74 6.06
CA TRP A 315 15.90 2.95 7.50
C TRP A 315 16.96 4.01 7.84
N GLU A 316 17.98 4.18 6.99
CA GLU A 316 19.01 5.22 7.16
C GLU A 316 18.41 6.64 7.06
N GLU A 317 17.41 6.83 6.21
CA GLU A 317 16.71 8.11 6.07
C GLU A 317 15.76 8.39 7.25
N LEU A 318 15.42 7.34 8.02
CA LEU A 318 14.57 7.42 9.21
C LEU A 318 15.35 7.60 10.52
N LEU A 319 16.67 7.45 10.53
CA LEU A 319 17.54 7.80 11.65
C LEU A 319 17.65 9.31 11.79
#